data_03ec884c480deadba54b37f76c71f0e0
#
_entry.id   03ec884c480deadba54b37f76c71f0e0
#
_cell.length_a   1.000
_cell.length_b   1.000
_cell.length_c   1.000
_cell.angle_alpha   90.00
_cell.angle_beta   90.00
_cell.angle_gamma   90.00
#
_symmetry.space_group_name_H-M   'P 1'
#
loop_
_entity.id
_entity.type
_entity.pdbx_description
1 polymer ?
#
loop_
_entity_poly.entity_id
_entity_poly.type
_entity_poly.pdbx_seq_one_letter_code
_entity_poly.pdbx_strand_id
1 'polypeptide(L)'
;MCSIGDDVFENESDKLMPLEETILSKTCIKCRTEPPCIVLRNKDSYCEACFLAGTTHKFKALLGKSRLIRPKDRVLIYHKVGHPSTALLHFLRAGLDLSTPKKLRFEPVVLFIDDQYHLSLDERLELLKAVEQEIKSFGFKGNFVSFAEYVSNPAKIDELILSSDLQITQDDQMKLSASITKKCTTTSRKDIEDLLRRRLLLDVSKSRSCKFIFTPEISVDTASQLLTNISLGRGSHIPNDTGFCDDRDNDVKILRPLRLFDMKELVLYNEINNSKPLSIRQPEVNPYSSVQDLMKKFVSDLQVNFPSTVNTILKTGDKLAVAESGPLKCKMCQGMLLKKSFLLTSEDSTNFSHLVSTRSTDNTLSRQVRFRNVMDEFDNGMFDSSGLCYACSKISDYLL
;
A
#
# COMPACT_ATOMS: atom_id res chain seq x y z
N MET A 1 -30.42 -34.27 6.33
CA MET A 1 -31.41 -33.22 6.66
C MET A 1 -30.90 -32.53 7.90
N CYS A 2 -30.21 -31.42 7.76
CA CYS A 2 -29.85 -30.55 8.88
C CYS A 2 -30.94 -29.49 8.95
N SER A 3 -31.74 -29.52 10.01
CA SER A 3 -32.73 -28.50 10.31
C SER A 3 -31.96 -27.24 10.74
N ILE A 4 -32.09 -26.19 9.96
CA ILE A 4 -31.69 -24.85 10.36
C ILE A 4 -32.75 -24.42 11.37
N GLY A 5 -32.35 -24.31 12.64
CA GLY A 5 -33.17 -23.68 13.66
C GLY A 5 -33.34 -22.20 13.32
N ASP A 6 -34.58 -21.74 13.27
CA ASP A 6 -34.93 -20.32 13.25
C ASP A 6 -34.56 -19.74 14.63
N ASP A 7 -33.27 -19.39 14.79
CA ASP A 7 -32.89 -18.51 15.87
C ASP A 7 -33.33 -17.10 15.50
N VAL A 8 -34.46 -16.72 16.06
CA VAL A 8 -34.92 -15.35 16.13
C VAL A 8 -33.82 -14.56 16.82
N PHE A 9 -33.02 -13.85 16.03
CA PHE A 9 -32.18 -12.79 16.54
C PHE A 9 -33.11 -11.69 17.05
N GLU A 10 -33.58 -11.86 18.28
CA GLU A 10 -34.08 -10.73 19.04
C GLU A 10 -32.98 -9.70 19.12
N ASN A 11 -33.34 -8.48 18.72
CA ASN A 11 -32.56 -7.28 18.85
C ASN A 11 -32.13 -7.05 20.33
N GLU A 12 -31.21 -7.80 20.84
CA GLU A 12 -30.31 -7.31 21.86
C GLU A 12 -29.36 -6.34 21.13
N SER A 13 -29.90 -5.14 20.88
CA SER A 13 -29.07 -4.00 20.56
C SER A 13 -27.96 -3.92 21.60
N ASP A 14 -26.82 -4.45 21.22
CA ASP A 14 -25.52 -3.92 21.56
C ASP A 14 -25.37 -3.37 22.98
N LYS A 15 -25.30 -4.24 23.90
CA LYS A 15 -24.35 -4.01 24.98
C LYS A 15 -22.95 -4.42 24.52
N LEU A 16 -22.48 -3.86 23.41
CA LEU A 16 -21.07 -3.54 23.21
C LEU A 16 -20.63 -2.89 24.51
N MET A 17 -19.59 -3.46 25.14
CA MET A 17 -19.04 -2.98 26.42
C MET A 17 -19.23 -1.47 26.52
N PRO A 18 -19.81 -0.95 27.63
CA PRO A 18 -20.00 0.49 27.78
C PRO A 18 -18.66 1.14 27.46
N LEU A 19 -18.66 2.12 26.56
CA LEU A 19 -17.47 2.95 26.35
C LEU A 19 -17.12 3.48 27.72
N GLU A 20 -16.11 2.89 28.36
CA GLU A 20 -15.61 3.36 29.65
C GLU A 20 -15.36 4.85 29.45
N GLU A 21 -16.07 5.71 30.21
CA GLU A 21 -15.79 7.14 30.22
C GLU A 21 -14.32 7.28 30.53
N THR A 22 -13.53 7.62 29.53
CA THR A 22 -12.08 7.74 29.67
C THR A 22 -11.82 8.94 30.56
N ILE A 23 -11.48 8.72 31.80
CA ILE A 23 -11.01 9.74 32.71
C ILE A 23 -9.67 10.21 32.15
N LEU A 24 -9.70 11.31 31.42
CA LEU A 24 -8.49 11.92 30.88
C LEU A 24 -7.62 12.39 32.04
N SER A 25 -6.35 12.02 32.03
CA SER A 25 -5.41 12.47 33.05
C SER A 25 -5.29 13.98 33.00
N LYS A 26 -5.25 14.63 34.17
CA LYS A 26 -5.09 16.10 34.30
C LYS A 26 -3.67 16.57 33.88
N THR A 27 -2.76 15.66 33.69
CA THR A 27 -1.35 15.91 33.36
C THR A 27 -0.89 15.02 32.19
N CYS A 28 0.09 15.49 31.43
CA CYS A 28 0.72 14.72 30.35
C CYS A 28 1.27 13.40 30.89
N ILE A 29 0.91 12.27 30.27
CA ILE A 29 1.36 10.92 30.71
C ILE A 29 2.88 10.73 30.63
N LYS A 30 3.57 11.54 29.80
CA LYS A 30 5.02 11.42 29.58
C LYS A 30 5.86 12.27 30.52
N CYS A 31 5.61 13.56 30.61
CA CYS A 31 6.40 14.46 31.49
C CYS A 31 5.75 14.58 32.90
N ARG A 32 4.44 14.37 33.04
CA ARG A 32 3.67 14.47 34.28
C ARG A 32 3.67 15.88 34.89
N THR A 33 4.15 16.88 34.17
CA THR A 33 4.24 18.26 34.63
C THR A 33 3.25 19.17 33.94
N GLU A 34 3.19 19.09 32.60
CA GLU A 34 2.37 20.01 31.78
C GLU A 34 0.95 19.50 31.60
N PRO A 35 -0.02 20.40 31.43
CA PRO A 35 -1.39 20.01 31.09
C PRO A 35 -1.41 19.38 29.69
N PRO A 36 -2.22 18.34 29.48
CA PRO A 36 -2.33 17.71 28.17
C PRO A 36 -3.19 18.56 27.24
N CYS A 37 -2.78 18.68 26.01
CA CYS A 37 -3.56 19.33 24.93
C CYS A 37 -3.94 18.36 23.80
N ILE A 38 -3.37 17.15 23.80
CA ILE A 38 -3.55 16.15 22.75
C ILE A 38 -3.96 14.83 23.39
N VAL A 39 -5.01 14.21 22.85
CA VAL A 39 -5.45 12.88 23.25
C VAL A 39 -5.39 11.93 22.09
N LEU A 40 -4.58 10.87 22.22
CA LEU A 40 -4.47 9.78 21.26
C LEU A 40 -5.12 8.51 21.82
N ARG A 41 -5.65 7.69 20.92
CA ARG A 41 -6.21 6.37 21.27
C ARG A 41 -7.17 6.37 22.44
N ASN A 42 -7.89 7.47 22.63
CA ASN A 42 -8.87 7.70 23.68
C ASN A 42 -8.34 7.68 25.13
N LYS A 43 -7.06 7.36 25.37
CA LYS A 43 -6.48 7.22 26.72
C LYS A 43 -5.19 8.01 26.93
N ASP A 44 -4.42 8.21 25.87
CA ASP A 44 -3.07 8.75 25.96
C ASP A 44 -3.09 10.28 25.82
N SER A 45 -2.90 10.98 26.94
CA SER A 45 -2.92 12.44 27.01
C SER A 45 -1.49 13.02 26.98
N TYR A 46 -1.16 13.84 26.01
CA TYR A 46 0.17 14.44 25.83
C TYR A 46 0.12 15.96 25.84
N CYS A 47 1.16 16.61 26.38
CA CYS A 47 1.45 18.01 26.06
C CYS A 47 2.11 18.09 24.67
N GLU A 48 2.11 19.28 24.09
CA GLU A 48 2.64 19.55 22.75
C GLU A 48 4.10 19.10 22.60
N ALA A 49 4.97 19.52 23.50
CA ALA A 49 6.40 19.20 23.47
C ALA A 49 6.65 17.66 23.52
N CYS A 50 5.94 16.95 24.39
CA CYS A 50 6.06 15.51 24.51
C CYS A 50 5.52 14.75 23.28
N PHE A 51 4.46 15.27 22.68
CA PHE A 51 3.89 14.72 21.46
C PHE A 51 4.87 14.88 20.27
N LEU A 52 5.38 16.10 20.03
CA LEU A 52 6.35 16.37 18.97
C LEU A 52 7.64 15.54 19.13
N ALA A 53 8.15 15.48 20.36
CA ALA A 53 9.31 14.64 20.64
C ALA A 53 9.03 13.15 20.41
N GLY A 54 7.85 12.67 20.77
CA GLY A 54 7.41 11.29 20.59
C GLY A 54 7.26 10.90 19.11
N THR A 55 6.58 11.72 18.33
CA THR A 55 6.36 11.49 16.89
C THR A 55 7.68 11.56 16.11
N THR A 56 8.52 12.55 16.40
CA THR A 56 9.86 12.66 15.79
C THR A 56 10.74 11.47 16.16
N HIS A 57 10.72 11.02 17.41
CA HIS A 57 11.45 9.84 17.85
C HIS A 57 10.95 8.57 17.14
N LYS A 58 9.62 8.39 17.02
CA LYS A 58 8.97 7.25 16.34
C LYS A 58 9.45 7.15 14.89
N PHE A 59 9.44 8.27 14.14
CA PHE A 59 9.96 8.35 12.78
C PHE A 59 11.44 7.96 12.68
N LYS A 60 12.28 8.60 13.49
CA LYS A 60 13.73 8.33 13.49
C LYS A 60 14.09 6.93 13.95
N ALA A 61 13.36 6.36 14.90
CA ALA A 61 13.58 5.01 15.40
C ALA A 61 13.31 3.95 14.31
N LEU A 62 12.28 4.12 13.49
CA LEU A 62 11.99 3.23 12.37
C LEU A 62 13.13 3.24 11.34
N LEU A 63 13.60 4.41 10.95
CA LEU A 63 14.72 4.55 10.01
C LEU A 63 16.03 4.03 10.61
N GLY A 64 16.33 4.40 11.85
CA GLY A 64 17.57 4.02 12.53
C GLY A 64 17.66 2.53 12.83
N LYS A 65 16.55 1.87 13.16
CA LYS A 65 16.50 0.42 13.41
C LYS A 65 16.87 -0.39 12.16
N SER A 66 16.49 0.11 10.98
CA SER A 66 16.75 -0.60 9.72
C SER A 66 18.23 -0.61 9.33
N ARG A 67 18.99 0.43 9.69
CA ARG A 67 20.41 0.67 9.32
C ARG A 67 20.68 0.53 7.80
N LEU A 68 19.65 0.70 6.96
CA LEU A 68 19.77 0.52 5.52
C LEU A 68 20.40 1.72 4.83
N ILE A 69 20.02 2.94 5.25
CA ILE A 69 20.39 4.18 4.59
C ILE A 69 21.75 4.66 5.08
N ARG A 70 22.65 4.89 4.14
CA ARG A 70 23.99 5.42 4.41
C ARG A 70 24.09 6.92 4.13
N PRO A 71 25.07 7.63 4.69
CA PRO A 71 25.34 9.01 4.30
C PRO A 71 25.59 9.13 2.79
N LYS A 72 24.99 10.16 2.17
CA LYS A 72 25.04 10.47 0.73
C LYS A 72 24.24 9.51 -0.18
N ASP A 73 23.51 8.53 0.36
CA ASP A 73 22.55 7.80 -0.47
C ASP A 73 21.48 8.76 -0.97
N ARG A 74 21.02 8.57 -2.21
CA ARG A 74 19.88 9.29 -2.76
C ARG A 74 18.62 8.53 -2.47
N VAL A 75 17.60 9.24 -1.97
CA VAL A 75 16.32 8.68 -1.55
C VAL A 75 15.20 9.38 -2.31
N LEU A 76 14.43 8.63 -3.08
CA LEU A 76 13.22 9.13 -3.74
C LEU A 76 12.10 9.25 -2.71
N ILE A 77 11.49 10.42 -2.59
CA ILE A 77 10.37 10.68 -1.70
C ILE A 77 9.11 10.75 -2.55
N TYR A 78 8.27 9.73 -2.48
CA TYR A 78 6.99 9.75 -3.17
C TYR A 78 6.01 10.65 -2.42
N HIS A 79 5.71 11.79 -3.01
CA HIS A 79 4.77 12.77 -2.48
C HIS A 79 3.37 12.53 -3.06
N LYS A 80 2.40 12.39 -2.16
CA LYS A 80 0.96 12.40 -2.47
C LYS A 80 0.33 13.63 -1.83
N VAL A 81 -0.80 14.08 -2.33
CA VAL A 81 -1.54 15.14 -1.65
C VAL A 81 -2.12 14.63 -0.32
N GLY A 82 -1.96 15.42 0.74
CA GLY A 82 -2.56 15.16 2.04
C GLY A 82 -1.58 15.08 3.22
N HIS A 83 -2.14 15.01 4.41
CA HIS A 83 -1.42 15.07 5.69
C HIS A 83 -0.20 14.14 5.81
N PRO A 84 -0.24 12.86 5.38
CA PRO A 84 0.91 11.98 5.52
C PRO A 84 2.15 12.46 4.75
N SER A 85 1.95 12.92 3.52
CA SER A 85 3.05 13.38 2.67
C SER A 85 3.65 14.69 3.17
N THR A 86 2.82 15.65 3.57
CA THR A 86 3.26 16.92 4.17
C THR A 86 4.04 16.66 5.45
N ALA A 87 3.54 15.79 6.34
CA ALA A 87 4.23 15.41 7.55
C ALA A 87 5.58 14.73 7.24
N LEU A 88 5.62 13.87 6.20
CA LEU A 88 6.87 13.23 5.77
C LEU A 88 7.91 14.27 5.33
N LEU A 89 7.53 15.25 4.50
CA LEU A 89 8.45 16.34 4.10
C LEU A 89 8.94 17.13 5.32
N HIS A 90 8.06 17.43 6.27
CA HIS A 90 8.44 18.14 7.50
C HIS A 90 9.42 17.31 8.35
N PHE A 91 9.15 16.02 8.59
CA PHE A 91 10.08 15.14 9.32
C PHE A 91 11.46 15.07 8.66
N LEU A 92 11.48 15.01 7.32
CA LEU A 92 12.71 15.00 6.56
C LEU A 92 13.48 16.32 6.72
N ARG A 93 12.80 17.46 6.53
CA ARG A 93 13.44 18.76 6.67
C ARG A 93 14.01 18.97 8.08
N ALA A 94 13.18 18.74 9.09
CA ALA A 94 13.60 18.82 10.48
C ALA A 94 14.76 17.84 10.82
N GLY A 95 14.77 16.67 10.17
CA GLY A 95 15.85 15.70 10.37
C GLY A 95 17.16 16.08 9.66
N LEU A 96 17.08 16.70 8.48
CA LEU A 96 18.23 17.16 7.70
C LEU A 96 18.87 18.43 8.29
N ASP A 97 18.09 19.30 8.95
CA ASP A 97 18.57 20.56 9.51
C ASP A 97 19.23 20.42 10.89
N LEU A 98 19.13 19.25 11.52
CA LEU A 98 19.74 19.04 12.83
C LEU A 98 21.26 19.25 12.80
N SER A 99 21.77 19.94 13.81
CA SER A 99 23.22 20.10 14.08
C SER A 99 23.84 18.92 14.85
N THR A 100 23.00 17.99 15.36
CA THR A 100 23.44 16.88 16.22
C THR A 100 23.90 15.66 15.41
N PRO A 101 24.65 14.70 16.03
CA PRO A 101 25.01 13.44 15.38
C PRO A 101 23.84 12.61 14.85
N LYS A 102 22.62 12.86 15.36
CA LYS A 102 21.37 12.21 14.93
C LYS A 102 20.75 12.84 13.68
N LYS A 103 21.46 13.72 12.99
CA LYS A 103 21.08 14.31 11.71
C LYS A 103 20.87 13.23 10.63
N LEU A 104 19.84 13.40 9.81
CA LEU A 104 19.72 12.64 8.56
C LEU A 104 20.82 13.10 7.58
N ARG A 105 21.40 12.18 6.83
CA ARG A 105 22.58 12.47 5.99
C ARG A 105 22.44 11.92 4.56
N PHE A 106 21.23 11.76 4.07
CA PHE A 106 20.95 11.33 2.71
C PHE A 106 20.44 12.50 1.85
N GLU A 107 20.41 12.32 0.55
CA GLU A 107 19.93 13.33 -0.42
C GLU A 107 18.51 13.01 -0.85
N PRO A 108 17.49 13.78 -0.44
CA PRO A 108 16.11 13.56 -0.86
C PRO A 108 15.87 14.08 -2.27
N VAL A 109 15.16 13.28 -3.07
CA VAL A 109 14.63 13.62 -4.39
C VAL A 109 13.12 13.47 -4.31
N VAL A 110 12.35 14.55 -4.39
CA VAL A 110 10.89 14.50 -4.26
C VAL A 110 10.25 14.22 -5.63
N LEU A 111 9.33 13.28 -5.67
CA LEU A 111 8.55 12.92 -6.86
C LEU A 111 7.06 13.06 -6.58
N PHE A 112 6.36 13.75 -7.44
CA PHE A 112 4.91 13.76 -7.52
C PHE A 112 4.46 13.04 -8.81
N ILE A 113 3.49 12.14 -8.68
CA ILE A 113 2.85 11.44 -9.80
C ILE A 113 1.47 12.04 -9.97
N ASP A 114 1.21 12.61 -11.16
CA ASP A 114 -0.12 13.09 -11.50
C ASP A 114 -0.98 11.92 -11.99
N ASP A 115 -1.93 11.53 -11.16
CA ASP A 115 -2.91 10.47 -11.40
C ASP A 115 -4.36 10.95 -11.10
N GLN A 116 -4.57 12.29 -11.03
CA GLN A 116 -5.83 12.88 -10.59
C GLN A 116 -6.79 13.15 -11.77
N TYR A 117 -7.08 12.12 -12.55
CA TYR A 117 -7.88 12.23 -13.79
C TYR A 117 -9.37 12.53 -13.58
N HIS A 118 -9.85 12.50 -12.33
CA HIS A 118 -11.21 12.87 -11.97
C HIS A 118 -11.40 14.40 -11.87
N LEU A 119 -10.31 15.15 -11.81
CA LEU A 119 -10.32 16.61 -11.80
C LEU A 119 -10.34 17.15 -13.24
N SER A 120 -10.89 18.33 -13.41
CA SER A 120 -10.77 19.09 -14.66
C SER A 120 -9.32 19.48 -14.95
N LEU A 121 -9.03 19.85 -16.19
CA LEU A 121 -7.68 20.26 -16.59
C LEU A 121 -7.18 21.45 -15.77
N ASP A 122 -8.03 22.45 -15.55
CA ASP A 122 -7.68 23.65 -14.79
C ASP A 122 -7.39 23.32 -13.33
N GLU A 123 -8.23 22.49 -12.70
CA GLU A 123 -8.02 22.05 -11.31
C GLU A 123 -6.72 21.22 -11.18
N ARG A 124 -6.38 20.38 -12.18
CA ARG A 124 -5.11 19.64 -12.17
C ARG A 124 -3.90 20.56 -12.31
N LEU A 125 -3.97 21.59 -13.16
CA LEU A 125 -2.91 22.59 -13.32
C LEU A 125 -2.71 23.41 -12.04
N GLU A 126 -3.80 23.83 -11.39
CA GLU A 126 -3.73 24.52 -10.11
C GLU A 126 -3.13 23.62 -9.02
N LEU A 127 -3.53 22.36 -8.99
CA LEU A 127 -2.99 21.39 -8.05
C LEU A 127 -1.49 21.20 -8.24
N LEU A 128 -1.01 21.05 -9.48
CA LEU A 128 0.43 20.90 -9.78
C LEU A 128 1.23 22.11 -9.28
N LYS A 129 0.74 23.32 -9.51
CA LYS A 129 1.36 24.55 -8.99
C LYS A 129 1.37 24.59 -7.47
N ALA A 130 0.27 24.18 -6.84
CA ALA A 130 0.17 24.14 -5.38
C ALA A 130 1.14 23.10 -4.78
N VAL A 131 1.23 21.91 -5.38
CA VAL A 131 2.18 20.86 -4.98
C VAL A 131 3.63 21.32 -5.14
N GLU A 132 3.94 22.01 -6.24
CA GLU A 132 5.27 22.56 -6.45
C GLU A 132 5.62 23.60 -5.36
N GLN A 133 4.67 24.48 -5.01
CA GLN A 133 4.85 25.45 -3.95
C GLN A 133 5.01 24.80 -2.59
N GLU A 134 4.23 23.77 -2.28
CA GLU A 134 4.37 22.99 -1.06
C GLU A 134 5.77 22.37 -0.95
N ILE A 135 6.24 21.67 -1.97
CA ILE A 135 7.56 21.04 -1.99
C ILE A 135 8.67 22.10 -1.82
N LYS A 136 8.56 23.22 -2.52
CA LYS A 136 9.50 24.34 -2.43
C LYS A 136 9.51 24.98 -1.02
N SER A 137 8.36 25.06 -0.34
CA SER A 137 8.25 25.63 1.01
C SER A 137 9.08 24.84 2.03
N PHE A 138 9.23 23.51 1.82
CA PHE A 138 10.13 22.66 2.61
C PHE A 138 11.59 22.69 2.13
N GLY A 139 11.92 23.51 1.12
CA GLY A 139 13.28 23.64 0.58
C GLY A 139 13.72 22.47 -0.28
N PHE A 140 12.80 21.71 -0.86
CA PHE A 140 13.09 20.61 -1.79
C PHE A 140 12.81 21.00 -3.24
N LYS A 141 13.42 20.24 -4.17
CA LYS A 141 13.10 20.30 -5.60
C LYS A 141 12.12 19.18 -5.93
N GLY A 142 11.01 19.53 -6.58
CA GLY A 142 10.04 18.57 -7.08
C GLY A 142 10.43 18.01 -8.45
N ASN A 143 10.12 16.74 -8.68
CA ASN A 143 10.04 16.09 -9.98
C ASN A 143 8.60 15.65 -10.19
N PHE A 144 8.10 15.78 -11.39
CA PHE A 144 6.70 15.53 -11.76
C PHE A 144 6.65 14.53 -12.92
N VAL A 145 5.71 13.59 -12.84
CA VAL A 145 5.49 12.59 -13.92
C VAL A 145 3.99 12.38 -14.09
N SER A 146 3.52 12.37 -15.33
CA SER A 146 2.15 11.93 -15.65
C SER A 146 2.08 10.41 -15.65
N PHE A 147 1.17 9.86 -14.87
CA PHE A 147 0.95 8.41 -14.81
C PHE A 147 0.43 7.85 -16.12
N ALA A 148 -0.48 8.57 -16.82
CA ALA A 148 -1.03 8.14 -18.09
C ALA A 148 0.05 8.09 -19.20
N GLU A 149 0.92 9.08 -19.25
CA GLU A 149 2.01 9.09 -20.21
C GLU A 149 3.02 7.98 -19.97
N TYR A 150 3.35 7.72 -18.70
CA TYR A 150 4.23 6.61 -18.36
C TYR A 150 3.62 5.27 -18.79
N VAL A 151 2.32 5.04 -18.52
CA VAL A 151 1.65 3.79 -18.91
C VAL A 151 1.66 3.61 -20.42
N SER A 152 1.52 4.70 -21.19
CA SER A 152 1.58 4.67 -22.65
C SER A 152 3.00 4.43 -23.20
N ASN A 153 4.03 5.00 -22.55
CA ASN A 153 5.41 4.96 -23.03
C ASN A 153 6.44 4.75 -21.90
N PRO A 154 6.48 3.57 -21.25
CA PRO A 154 7.38 3.35 -20.11
C PRO A 154 8.87 3.50 -20.44
N ALA A 155 9.27 3.25 -21.70
CA ALA A 155 10.66 3.32 -22.13
C ALA A 155 11.25 4.74 -22.12
N LYS A 156 10.40 5.79 -22.11
CA LYS A 156 10.82 7.18 -22.16
C LYS A 156 10.86 7.86 -20.78
N ILE A 157 11.07 7.11 -19.72
CA ILE A 157 10.98 7.62 -18.35
C ILE A 157 11.85 8.87 -18.12
N ASP A 158 13.05 8.94 -18.69
CA ASP A 158 13.96 10.07 -18.50
C ASP A 158 13.41 11.37 -19.09
N GLU A 159 12.68 11.30 -20.20
CA GLU A 159 12.01 12.43 -20.86
C GLU A 159 10.73 12.84 -20.10
N LEU A 160 10.05 11.88 -19.46
CA LEU A 160 8.79 12.09 -18.74
C LEU A 160 8.98 12.73 -17.36
N ILE A 161 10.20 12.67 -16.79
CA ILE A 161 10.46 13.26 -15.48
C ILE A 161 10.81 14.75 -15.66
N LEU A 162 9.86 15.61 -15.35
CA LEU A 162 10.00 17.06 -15.47
C LEU A 162 10.24 17.71 -14.10
N SER A 163 10.99 18.80 -14.07
CA SER A 163 11.24 19.59 -12.87
C SER A 163 10.17 20.66 -12.61
N SER A 164 9.46 21.06 -13.65
CA SER A 164 8.30 21.95 -13.67
C SER A 164 7.63 21.79 -15.04
N ASP A 165 6.47 22.40 -15.25
CA ASP A 165 5.78 22.46 -16.54
C ASP A 165 5.35 21.10 -17.11
N LEU A 166 4.75 20.25 -16.24
CA LEU A 166 4.15 19.01 -16.68
C LEU A 166 3.04 19.31 -17.71
N GLN A 167 3.18 18.77 -18.93
CA GLN A 167 2.14 18.87 -19.95
C GLN A 167 1.06 17.83 -19.64
N ILE A 168 -0.06 18.30 -19.12
CA ILE A 168 -1.25 17.47 -18.88
C ILE A 168 -2.28 17.76 -19.97
N THR A 169 -2.96 16.72 -20.41
CA THR A 169 -3.98 16.79 -21.45
C THR A 169 -5.31 16.24 -20.98
N GLN A 170 -6.41 16.65 -21.60
CA GLN A 170 -7.72 16.08 -21.32
C GLN A 170 -7.79 14.59 -21.70
N ASP A 171 -6.93 14.16 -22.63
CA ASP A 171 -6.91 12.79 -23.14
C ASP A 171 -6.18 11.79 -22.21
N ASP A 172 -5.61 12.24 -21.11
CA ASP A 172 -4.83 11.36 -20.21
C ASP A 172 -5.66 10.21 -19.65
N GLN A 173 -6.93 10.45 -19.32
CA GLN A 173 -7.84 9.40 -18.89
C GLN A 173 -8.13 8.38 -19.99
N MET A 174 -8.23 8.85 -21.26
CA MET A 174 -8.40 7.97 -22.41
C MET A 174 -7.14 7.15 -22.68
N LYS A 175 -5.95 7.73 -22.56
CA LYS A 175 -4.67 7.03 -22.69
C LYS A 175 -4.57 5.89 -21.67
N LEU A 176 -4.90 6.16 -20.42
CA LEU A 176 -4.90 5.13 -19.38
C LEU A 176 -5.95 4.03 -19.66
N SER A 177 -7.16 4.42 -20.06
CA SER A 177 -8.22 3.45 -20.36
C SER A 177 -7.94 2.64 -21.63
N ALA A 178 -7.12 3.14 -22.55
CA ALA A 178 -6.68 2.40 -23.74
C ALA A 178 -5.68 1.29 -23.39
N SER A 179 -4.89 1.45 -22.33
CA SER A 179 -3.87 0.48 -21.89
C SER A 179 -4.44 -0.63 -20.99
N ILE A 180 -5.69 -0.49 -20.54
CA ILE A 180 -6.39 -1.48 -19.69
C ILE A 180 -7.72 -1.81 -20.36
N THR A 181 -7.98 -3.08 -20.65
CA THR A 181 -9.20 -3.49 -21.35
C THR A 181 -10.47 -3.05 -20.64
N LYS A 182 -11.48 -2.63 -21.40
CA LYS A 182 -12.79 -2.18 -20.87
C LYS A 182 -13.56 -3.26 -20.10
N LYS A 183 -13.21 -4.54 -20.29
CA LYS A 183 -13.85 -5.68 -19.58
C LYS A 183 -13.28 -5.91 -18.17
N CYS A 184 -12.28 -5.13 -17.77
CA CYS A 184 -11.65 -5.26 -16.46
C CYS A 184 -12.59 -4.86 -15.32
N THR A 185 -12.65 -5.67 -14.27
CA THR A 185 -13.39 -5.33 -13.05
C THR A 185 -12.71 -4.15 -12.32
N THR A 186 -13.45 -3.41 -11.50
CA THR A 186 -12.88 -2.30 -10.70
C THR A 186 -11.74 -2.79 -9.80
N THR A 187 -11.87 -3.98 -9.21
CA THR A 187 -10.82 -4.62 -8.40
C THR A 187 -9.56 -4.87 -9.22
N SER A 188 -9.70 -5.50 -10.39
CA SER A 188 -8.56 -5.80 -11.26
C SER A 188 -7.89 -4.53 -11.80
N ARG A 189 -8.69 -3.51 -12.15
CA ARG A 189 -8.17 -2.21 -12.60
C ARG A 189 -7.30 -1.56 -11.55
N LYS A 190 -7.77 -1.44 -10.32
CA LYS A 190 -6.99 -0.87 -9.21
C LYS A 190 -5.72 -1.67 -8.93
N ASP A 191 -5.80 -2.98 -9.03
CA ASP A 191 -4.67 -3.85 -8.84
C ASP A 191 -3.58 -3.64 -9.92
N ILE A 192 -4.00 -3.48 -11.17
CA ILE A 192 -3.12 -3.13 -12.29
C ILE A 192 -2.50 -1.73 -12.08
N GLU A 193 -3.31 -0.75 -11.72
CA GLU A 193 -2.83 0.62 -11.48
C GLU A 193 -1.79 0.66 -10.34
N ASP A 194 -1.99 -0.10 -9.26
CA ASP A 194 -1.03 -0.19 -8.16
C ASP A 194 0.29 -0.86 -8.59
N LEU A 195 0.21 -1.92 -9.41
CA LEU A 195 1.41 -2.55 -9.98
C LEU A 195 2.17 -1.61 -10.92
N LEU A 196 1.47 -0.89 -11.79
CA LEU A 196 2.08 0.07 -12.70
C LEU A 196 2.69 1.26 -11.94
N ARG A 197 2.01 1.74 -10.89
CA ARG A 197 2.54 2.80 -10.02
C ARG A 197 3.81 2.35 -9.29
N ARG A 198 3.83 1.11 -8.78
CA ARG A 198 5.04 0.55 -8.19
C ARG A 198 6.18 0.48 -9.21
N ARG A 199 5.89 0.03 -10.44
CA ARG A 199 6.87 -0.01 -11.52
C ARG A 199 7.40 1.37 -11.87
N LEU A 200 6.52 2.37 -12.03
CA LEU A 200 6.91 3.77 -12.26
C LEU A 200 7.85 4.28 -11.16
N LEU A 201 7.54 4.04 -9.90
CA LEU A 201 8.40 4.45 -8.79
C LEU A 201 9.80 3.83 -8.87
N LEU A 202 9.91 2.55 -9.23
CA LEU A 202 11.18 1.85 -9.41
C LEU A 202 11.96 2.43 -10.60
N ASP A 203 11.32 2.65 -11.74
CA ASP A 203 11.96 3.17 -12.96
C ASP A 203 12.46 4.61 -12.74
N VAL A 204 11.66 5.49 -12.12
CA VAL A 204 12.11 6.85 -11.73
C VAL A 204 13.29 6.78 -10.77
N SER A 205 13.23 5.86 -9.79
CA SER A 205 14.30 5.71 -8.80
C SER A 205 15.62 5.32 -9.47
N LYS A 206 15.57 4.38 -10.42
CA LYS A 206 16.74 3.95 -11.21
C LYS A 206 17.26 5.09 -12.09
N SER A 207 16.38 5.79 -12.82
CA SER A 207 16.73 6.96 -13.64
C SER A 207 17.42 8.06 -12.82
N ARG A 208 16.95 8.32 -11.62
CA ARG A 208 17.54 9.33 -10.71
C ARG A 208 18.65 8.79 -9.79
N SER A 209 19.10 7.55 -10.00
CA SER A 209 20.14 6.89 -9.19
C SER A 209 19.81 6.88 -7.70
N CYS A 210 18.54 6.70 -7.34
CA CYS A 210 18.09 6.57 -5.97
C CYS A 210 18.05 5.09 -5.57
N LYS A 211 18.62 4.75 -4.42
CA LYS A 211 18.62 3.36 -3.90
C LYS A 211 17.39 3.04 -3.06
N PHE A 212 16.74 4.07 -2.55
CA PHE A 212 15.60 3.93 -1.65
C PHE A 212 14.45 4.81 -2.12
N ILE A 213 13.23 4.33 -1.88
CA ILE A 213 11.98 5.07 -2.09
C ILE A 213 11.28 5.18 -0.74
N PHE A 214 10.89 6.37 -0.33
CA PHE A 214 10.00 6.56 0.82
C PHE A 214 8.58 6.77 0.33
N THR A 215 7.66 6.01 0.88
CA THR A 215 6.23 6.14 0.60
C THR A 215 5.48 6.64 1.83
N PRO A 216 4.40 7.44 1.65
CA PRO A 216 3.69 8.06 2.77
C PRO A 216 2.59 7.18 3.37
N GLU A 217 2.63 5.86 3.16
CA GLU A 217 1.61 4.93 3.66
C GLU A 217 1.61 4.88 5.18
N ILE A 218 0.41 5.01 5.76
CA ILE A 218 0.15 4.98 7.20
C ILE A 218 -0.38 3.62 7.66
N SER A 219 -0.68 3.49 8.95
CA SER A 219 -1.16 2.25 9.56
C SER A 219 -2.42 1.68 8.88
N VAL A 220 -3.40 2.53 8.60
CA VAL A 220 -4.66 2.14 7.93
C VAL A 220 -4.40 1.68 6.51
N ASP A 221 -3.57 2.39 5.74
CA ASP A 221 -3.25 2.00 4.36
C ASP A 221 -2.56 0.64 4.32
N THR A 222 -1.56 0.45 5.20
CA THR A 222 -0.80 -0.80 5.28
C THR A 222 -1.67 -1.98 5.75
N ALA A 223 -2.57 -1.77 6.72
CA ALA A 223 -3.48 -2.81 7.19
C ALA A 223 -4.54 -3.16 6.13
N SER A 224 -5.06 -2.15 5.40
CA SER A 224 -5.99 -2.37 4.29
C SER A 224 -5.31 -3.16 3.16
N GLN A 225 -4.06 -2.83 2.83
CA GLN A 225 -3.27 -3.56 1.83
C GLN A 225 -3.04 -5.01 2.24
N LEU A 226 -2.77 -5.26 3.54
CA LEU A 226 -2.61 -6.62 4.07
C LEU A 226 -3.86 -7.47 3.83
N LEU A 227 -5.04 -6.96 4.22
CA LEU A 227 -6.30 -7.67 4.04
C LEU A 227 -6.65 -7.84 2.56
N THR A 228 -6.40 -6.81 1.74
CA THR A 228 -6.57 -6.88 0.28
C THR A 228 -5.70 -7.97 -0.33
N ASN A 229 -4.42 -8.05 0.05
CA ASN A 229 -3.51 -9.06 -0.47
C ASN A 229 -3.94 -10.49 -0.10
N ILE A 230 -4.45 -10.70 1.12
CA ILE A 230 -5.04 -11.98 1.50
C ILE A 230 -6.21 -12.32 0.60
N SER A 231 -7.13 -11.38 0.41
CA SER A 231 -8.36 -11.56 -0.38
C SER A 231 -8.08 -11.81 -1.87
N LEU A 232 -6.97 -11.26 -2.39
CA LEU A 232 -6.55 -11.43 -3.79
C LEU A 232 -5.58 -12.61 -4.00
N GLY A 233 -5.33 -13.43 -2.98
CA GLY A 233 -4.44 -14.58 -3.08
C GLY A 233 -2.96 -14.24 -3.15
N ARG A 234 -2.54 -13.09 -2.59
CA ARG A 234 -1.14 -12.63 -2.48
C ARG A 234 -0.55 -12.83 -1.08
N GLY A 235 -1.01 -13.83 -0.34
CA GLY A 235 -0.56 -14.05 1.03
C GLY A 235 0.96 -14.15 1.18
N SER A 236 1.66 -14.78 0.24
CA SER A 236 3.12 -14.90 0.24
C SER A 236 3.87 -13.57 0.06
N HIS A 237 3.21 -12.54 -0.46
CA HIS A 237 3.81 -11.23 -0.72
C HIS A 237 3.62 -10.23 0.43
N ILE A 238 2.81 -10.57 1.43
CA ILE A 238 2.45 -9.68 2.55
C ILE A 238 3.68 -9.06 3.23
N PRO A 239 4.75 -9.81 3.58
CA PRO A 239 5.90 -9.22 4.24
C PRO A 239 6.57 -8.09 3.44
N ASN A 240 6.60 -8.22 2.12
CA ASN A 240 7.16 -7.21 1.23
C ASN A 240 6.20 -6.04 1.00
N ASP A 241 4.91 -6.32 0.83
CA ASP A 241 3.91 -5.29 0.51
C ASP A 241 3.52 -4.44 1.72
N THR A 242 3.59 -4.99 2.94
CA THR A 242 3.14 -4.32 4.16
C THR A 242 4.24 -4.11 5.20
N GLY A 243 5.39 -4.76 5.05
CA GLY A 243 6.55 -4.57 5.92
C GLY A 243 7.17 -3.17 5.80
N PHE A 244 8.10 -2.85 6.68
CA PHE A 244 8.85 -1.60 6.62
C PHE A 244 9.65 -1.47 5.32
N CYS A 245 10.20 -2.56 4.81
CA CYS A 245 11.06 -2.61 3.62
C CYS A 245 10.50 -3.63 2.62
N ASP A 246 10.31 -3.21 1.38
CA ASP A 246 10.12 -4.07 0.21
C ASP A 246 11.45 -4.12 -0.56
N ASP A 247 12.07 -5.27 -0.59
CA ASP A 247 13.37 -5.52 -1.22
C ASP A 247 13.28 -6.51 -2.41
N ARG A 248 12.11 -6.64 -3.02
CA ARG A 248 11.90 -7.49 -4.20
C ARG A 248 12.74 -7.08 -5.41
N ASP A 249 12.92 -5.77 -5.60
CA ASP A 249 13.86 -5.25 -6.61
C ASP A 249 15.29 -5.35 -6.08
N ASN A 250 16.24 -5.72 -6.94
CA ASN A 250 17.63 -5.94 -6.52
C ASN A 250 18.38 -4.62 -6.24
N ASP A 251 18.01 -3.54 -6.95
CA ASP A 251 18.73 -2.27 -6.94
C ASP A 251 18.06 -1.24 -6.03
N VAL A 252 16.74 -1.28 -5.93
CA VAL A 252 15.94 -0.26 -5.25
C VAL A 252 15.06 -0.89 -4.18
N LYS A 253 15.03 -0.30 -2.98
CA LYS A 253 14.19 -0.74 -1.87
C LYS A 253 13.12 0.30 -1.56
N ILE A 254 11.88 -0.15 -1.38
CA ILE A 254 10.78 0.73 -0.97
C ILE A 254 10.64 0.66 0.56
N LEU A 255 10.70 1.80 1.21
CA LEU A 255 10.60 1.94 2.67
C LEU A 255 9.35 2.71 3.05
N ARG A 256 8.67 2.28 4.11
CA ARG A 256 7.43 2.86 4.63
C ARG A 256 7.65 3.50 6.01
N PRO A 257 8.23 4.70 6.07
CA PRO A 257 8.60 5.33 7.34
C PRO A 257 7.41 5.72 8.21
N LEU A 258 6.22 5.91 7.62
CA LEU A 258 5.00 6.29 8.33
C LEU A 258 4.05 5.12 8.63
N ARG A 259 4.42 3.88 8.30
CA ARG A 259 3.52 2.71 8.41
C ARG A 259 2.93 2.44 9.80
N LEU A 260 3.52 2.97 10.85
CA LEU A 260 3.02 2.83 12.22
C LEU A 260 2.28 4.07 12.74
N PHE A 261 2.18 5.12 11.92
CA PHE A 261 1.48 6.34 12.29
C PHE A 261 -0.02 6.24 11.97
N ASP A 262 -0.82 6.84 12.82
CA ASP A 262 -2.25 7.02 12.58
C ASP A 262 -2.50 8.39 11.89
N MET A 263 -3.58 8.50 11.12
CA MET A 263 -3.95 9.77 10.47
C MET A 263 -4.08 10.91 11.49
N LYS A 264 -4.73 10.65 12.63
CA LYS A 264 -4.90 11.64 13.70
C LYS A 264 -3.56 12.17 14.22
N GLU A 265 -2.57 11.29 14.40
CA GLU A 265 -1.21 11.71 14.81
C GLU A 265 -0.60 12.69 13.80
N LEU A 266 -0.75 12.41 12.49
CA LEU A 266 -0.16 13.25 11.44
C LEU A 266 -0.92 14.56 11.22
N VAL A 267 -2.24 14.55 11.36
CA VAL A 267 -3.06 15.79 11.35
C VAL A 267 -2.62 16.71 12.47
N LEU A 268 -2.59 16.24 13.72
CA LEU A 268 -2.16 17.02 14.87
C LEU A 268 -0.70 17.47 14.75
N TYR A 269 0.17 16.63 14.21
CA TYR A 269 1.57 16.99 13.96
C TYR A 269 1.68 18.17 12.97
N ASN A 270 0.92 18.13 11.88
CA ASN A 270 0.91 19.21 10.90
C ASN A 270 0.33 20.51 11.47
N GLU A 271 -0.78 20.43 12.23
CA GLU A 271 -1.40 21.57 12.90
C GLU A 271 -0.43 22.29 13.83
N ILE A 272 0.24 21.55 14.71
CA ILE A 272 1.20 22.12 15.66
C ILE A 272 2.40 22.78 14.94
N ASN A 273 2.84 22.19 13.83
CA ASN A 273 3.95 22.76 13.05
C ASN A 273 3.48 23.81 12.02
N ASN A 274 2.21 24.23 12.06
CA ASN A 274 1.63 25.17 11.11
C ASN A 274 1.82 24.77 9.63
N SER A 275 1.95 23.48 9.37
CA SER A 275 2.04 22.94 8.03
C SER A 275 0.62 22.79 7.47
N LYS A 276 0.35 23.37 6.31
CA LYS A 276 -0.97 23.34 5.65
C LYS A 276 -0.95 22.32 4.52
N PRO A 277 -1.38 21.07 4.76
CA PRO A 277 -1.41 20.08 3.69
C PRO A 277 -2.44 20.46 2.63
N LEU A 278 -2.11 20.18 1.39
CA LEU A 278 -3.06 20.30 0.30
C LEU A 278 -4.16 19.25 0.46
N SER A 279 -5.36 19.61 0.07
CA SER A 279 -6.51 18.71 0.01
C SER A 279 -7.09 18.69 -1.39
N ILE A 280 -7.46 17.50 -1.85
CA ILE A 280 -8.15 17.31 -3.13
C ILE A 280 -9.54 16.77 -2.84
N ARG A 281 -10.53 17.29 -3.56
CA ARG A 281 -11.86 16.70 -3.55
C ARG A 281 -11.76 15.28 -4.12
N GLN A 282 -11.92 14.29 -3.24
CA GLN A 282 -11.98 12.89 -3.68
C GLN A 282 -13.35 12.61 -4.29
N PRO A 283 -13.42 11.83 -5.38
CA PRO A 283 -14.69 11.37 -5.91
C PRO A 283 -15.39 10.50 -4.86
N GLU A 284 -16.72 10.56 -4.83
CA GLU A 284 -17.50 9.63 -4.03
C GLU A 284 -17.32 8.21 -4.59
N VAL A 285 -16.61 7.39 -3.85
CA VAL A 285 -16.38 5.99 -4.21
C VAL A 285 -17.33 5.11 -3.42
N ASN A 286 -18.11 4.30 -4.15
CA ASN A 286 -18.89 3.25 -3.48
C ASN A 286 -17.92 2.26 -2.81
N PRO A 287 -17.97 2.11 -1.48
CA PRO A 287 -17.04 1.22 -0.75
C PRO A 287 -17.10 -0.24 -1.21
N TYR A 288 -18.19 -0.64 -1.86
CA TYR A 288 -18.41 -2.00 -2.34
C TYR A 288 -18.04 -2.18 -3.82
N SER A 289 -17.45 -1.17 -4.46
CA SER A 289 -17.09 -1.22 -5.88
C SER A 289 -15.86 -2.09 -6.16
N SER A 290 -14.99 -2.25 -5.18
CA SER A 290 -13.78 -3.08 -5.28
C SER A 290 -13.39 -3.68 -3.94
N VAL A 291 -12.60 -4.75 -3.97
CA VAL A 291 -12.03 -5.35 -2.75
C VAL A 291 -11.15 -4.34 -2.00
N GLN A 292 -10.39 -3.53 -2.71
CA GLN A 292 -9.53 -2.50 -2.12
C GLN A 292 -10.34 -1.45 -1.34
N ASP A 293 -11.46 -0.96 -1.91
CA ASP A 293 -12.31 0.02 -1.26
C ASP A 293 -13.02 -0.57 -0.03
N LEU A 294 -13.51 -1.80 -0.17
CA LEU A 294 -14.15 -2.52 0.94
C LEU A 294 -13.18 -2.69 2.12
N MET A 295 -11.95 -3.15 1.86
CA MET A 295 -10.95 -3.34 2.90
C MET A 295 -10.50 -2.01 3.51
N LYS A 296 -10.38 -0.96 2.70
CA LYS A 296 -10.05 0.38 3.19
C LYS A 296 -11.15 0.92 4.11
N LYS A 297 -12.41 0.80 3.72
CA LYS A 297 -13.55 1.19 4.56
C LYS A 297 -13.56 0.39 5.86
N PHE A 298 -13.47 -0.93 5.79
CA PHE A 298 -13.49 -1.81 6.95
C PHE A 298 -12.40 -1.46 7.96
N VAL A 299 -11.16 -1.29 7.51
CA VAL A 299 -10.03 -0.92 8.39
C VAL A 299 -10.18 0.49 8.94
N SER A 300 -10.75 1.43 8.16
CA SER A 300 -11.03 2.78 8.64
C SER A 300 -12.07 2.79 9.74
N ASP A 301 -13.13 1.99 9.61
CA ASP A 301 -14.15 1.83 10.64
C ASP A 301 -13.57 1.17 11.91
N LEU A 302 -12.68 0.18 11.74
CA LEU A 302 -11.93 -0.41 12.87
C LEU A 302 -11.02 0.62 13.54
N GLN A 303 -10.36 1.51 12.79
CA GLN A 303 -9.48 2.54 13.36
C GLN A 303 -10.25 3.51 14.25
N VAL A 304 -11.49 3.84 13.89
CA VAL A 304 -12.35 4.74 14.68
C VAL A 304 -12.80 4.07 15.96
N ASN A 305 -13.31 2.85 15.87
CA ASN A 305 -13.97 2.15 16.99
C ASN A 305 -12.99 1.31 17.83
N PHE A 306 -12.02 0.68 17.17
CA PHE A 306 -11.07 -0.28 17.76
C PHE A 306 -9.63 -0.05 17.28
N PRO A 307 -8.99 1.09 17.60
CA PRO A 307 -7.67 1.46 17.04
C PRO A 307 -6.55 0.45 17.39
N SER A 308 -6.69 -0.32 18.46
CA SER A 308 -5.76 -1.40 18.83
C SER A 308 -5.78 -2.56 17.82
N THR A 309 -6.92 -2.80 17.16
CA THR A 309 -7.10 -3.89 16.19
C THR A 309 -6.24 -3.65 14.95
N VAL A 310 -6.19 -2.41 14.43
CA VAL A 310 -5.33 -2.07 13.29
C VAL A 310 -3.87 -2.36 13.60
N ASN A 311 -3.39 -1.98 14.78
CA ASN A 311 -2.04 -2.30 15.24
C ASN A 311 -1.79 -3.82 15.37
N THR A 312 -2.81 -4.58 15.77
CA THR A 312 -2.72 -6.04 15.88
C THR A 312 -2.61 -6.67 14.48
N ILE A 313 -3.40 -6.21 13.51
CA ILE A 313 -3.31 -6.64 12.12
C ILE A 313 -1.88 -6.42 11.59
N LEU A 314 -1.30 -5.24 11.78
CA LEU A 314 0.06 -4.94 11.35
C LEU A 314 1.11 -5.83 12.02
N LYS A 315 1.01 -6.02 13.34
CA LYS A 315 1.91 -6.90 14.09
C LYS A 315 1.79 -8.37 13.66
N THR A 316 0.61 -8.80 13.26
CA THR A 316 0.40 -10.14 12.71
C THR A 316 1.06 -10.27 11.35
N GLY A 317 0.88 -9.27 10.48
CA GLY A 317 1.59 -9.20 9.19
C GLY A 317 3.12 -9.25 9.34
N ASP A 318 3.67 -8.55 10.33
CA ASP A 318 5.12 -8.55 10.61
C ASP A 318 5.68 -9.92 11.06
N LYS A 319 4.81 -10.81 11.57
CA LYS A 319 5.18 -12.17 11.97
C LYS A 319 5.12 -13.18 10.84
N LEU A 320 4.50 -12.82 9.71
CA LEU A 320 4.50 -13.69 8.55
C LEU A 320 5.92 -13.77 8.00
N ALA A 321 6.41 -14.98 7.85
CA ALA A 321 7.72 -15.20 7.26
C ALA A 321 7.67 -14.90 5.77
N VAL A 322 8.73 -14.28 5.25
CA VAL A 322 8.98 -14.30 3.81
C VAL A 322 9.21 -15.76 3.43
N ALA A 323 8.47 -16.28 2.44
CA ALA A 323 8.72 -17.61 1.92
C ALA A 323 10.21 -17.72 1.57
N GLU A 324 10.86 -18.83 2.00
CA GLU A 324 12.27 -19.03 1.71
C GLU A 324 12.54 -18.85 0.22
N SER A 325 13.59 -18.10 -0.07
CA SER A 325 13.94 -17.58 -1.38
C SER A 325 14.02 -18.69 -2.44
N GLY A 326 12.95 -18.88 -3.20
CA GLY A 326 13.02 -19.63 -4.44
C GLY A 326 13.72 -18.78 -5.52
N PRO A 327 14.39 -19.41 -6.49
CA PRO A 327 15.09 -18.68 -7.56
C PRO A 327 14.14 -17.97 -8.52
N LEU A 328 12.84 -18.26 -8.46
CA LEU A 328 11.84 -17.77 -9.41
C LEU A 328 11.04 -16.62 -8.84
N LYS A 329 11.02 -15.50 -9.55
CA LYS A 329 10.21 -14.32 -9.27
C LYS A 329 9.12 -14.14 -10.32
N CYS A 330 7.96 -13.65 -9.90
CA CYS A 330 6.89 -13.27 -10.81
C CYS A 330 7.36 -12.15 -11.75
N LYS A 331 7.17 -12.32 -13.05
CA LYS A 331 7.58 -11.33 -14.06
C LYS A 331 6.89 -9.98 -13.91
N MET A 332 5.71 -9.96 -13.29
CA MET A 332 4.88 -8.76 -13.18
C MET A 332 5.09 -8.01 -11.85
N CYS A 333 4.91 -8.68 -10.70
CA CYS A 333 5.00 -8.06 -9.38
C CYS A 333 6.34 -8.28 -8.68
N GLN A 334 7.24 -9.08 -9.27
CA GLN A 334 8.53 -9.49 -8.69
C GLN A 334 8.42 -10.27 -7.37
N GLY A 335 7.20 -10.64 -6.97
CA GLY A 335 6.99 -11.49 -5.80
C GLY A 335 7.52 -12.89 -6.03
N MET A 336 7.87 -13.57 -4.95
CA MET A 336 8.38 -14.92 -4.98
C MET A 336 7.33 -15.89 -5.53
N LEU A 337 7.72 -16.73 -6.47
CA LEU A 337 6.91 -17.85 -6.91
C LEU A 337 7.20 -19.04 -6.00
N LEU A 338 6.14 -19.54 -5.37
CA LEU A 338 6.22 -20.80 -4.63
C LEU A 338 6.47 -21.94 -5.64
N LYS A 339 7.39 -22.84 -5.33
CA LYS A 339 7.54 -24.06 -6.11
C LYS A 339 6.22 -24.81 -6.05
N LYS A 340 5.57 -24.99 -7.18
CA LYS A 340 4.25 -25.63 -7.30
C LYS A 340 4.17 -27.06 -6.72
N SER A 341 5.31 -27.70 -6.44
CA SER A 341 5.38 -29.12 -6.03
C SER A 341 4.74 -29.44 -4.67
N PHE A 342 4.28 -28.47 -3.87
CA PHE A 342 3.84 -28.74 -2.50
C PHE A 342 2.55 -28.06 -2.02
N LEU A 343 1.92 -27.21 -2.82
CA LEU A 343 0.73 -26.50 -2.35
C LEU A 343 -0.40 -26.57 -3.38
N LEU A 344 -1.23 -27.58 -3.22
CA LEU A 344 -2.56 -27.61 -3.86
C LEU A 344 -3.37 -26.46 -3.27
N THR A 345 -3.82 -25.56 -4.13
CA THR A 345 -4.76 -24.49 -3.74
C THR A 345 -6.16 -25.07 -3.57
N SER A 346 -7.05 -24.34 -2.88
CA SER A 346 -8.46 -24.71 -2.83
C SER A 346 -9.10 -24.75 -4.22
N GLU A 347 -8.63 -23.91 -5.14
CA GLU A 347 -9.08 -23.90 -6.55
C GLU A 347 -8.62 -25.16 -7.26
N ASP A 348 -7.34 -25.56 -7.09
CA ASP A 348 -6.82 -26.79 -7.66
C ASP A 348 -7.59 -28.02 -7.16
N SER A 349 -7.91 -28.06 -5.86
CA SER A 349 -8.70 -29.14 -5.28
C SER A 349 -10.15 -29.18 -5.84
N THR A 350 -10.74 -28.01 -6.05
CA THR A 350 -12.09 -27.88 -6.64
C THR A 350 -12.07 -28.30 -8.11
N ASN A 351 -11.07 -27.84 -8.88
CA ASN A 351 -10.90 -28.19 -10.29
C ASN A 351 -10.66 -29.69 -10.45
N PHE A 352 -9.82 -30.28 -9.58
CA PHE A 352 -9.61 -31.73 -9.56
C PHE A 352 -10.91 -32.49 -9.27
N SER A 353 -11.67 -32.07 -8.25
CA SER A 353 -12.95 -32.68 -7.89
C SER A 353 -13.96 -32.57 -9.03
N HIS A 354 -14.01 -31.41 -9.70
CA HIS A 354 -14.86 -31.19 -10.86
C HIS A 354 -14.45 -32.08 -12.03
N LEU A 355 -13.16 -32.15 -12.34
CA LEU A 355 -12.60 -33.00 -13.41
C LEU A 355 -12.94 -34.46 -13.19
N VAL A 356 -12.80 -34.96 -11.97
CA VAL A 356 -13.13 -36.33 -11.59
C VAL A 356 -14.65 -36.61 -11.71
N SER A 357 -15.47 -35.63 -11.30
CA SER A 357 -16.94 -35.77 -11.26
C SER A 357 -17.59 -35.67 -12.62
N THR A 358 -17.03 -34.91 -13.55
CA THR A 358 -17.63 -34.65 -14.87
C THR A 358 -17.22 -35.69 -15.92
N ARG A 359 -16.19 -36.47 -15.66
CA ARG A 359 -15.78 -37.54 -16.61
C ARG A 359 -16.77 -38.70 -16.64
N SER A 360 -17.21 -39.03 -17.83
CA SER A 360 -17.96 -40.27 -18.09
C SER A 360 -17.10 -41.48 -17.70
N THR A 361 -17.72 -42.44 -17.00
CA THR A 361 -17.09 -43.70 -16.63
C THR A 361 -16.96 -44.59 -17.87
N ASP A 362 -15.81 -44.49 -18.53
CA ASP A 362 -15.47 -45.44 -19.58
C ASP A 362 -15.06 -46.76 -18.93
N ASN A 363 -15.97 -47.74 -18.95
CA ASN A 363 -15.76 -49.04 -18.28
C ASN A 363 -14.72 -49.95 -18.95
N THR A 364 -14.11 -49.49 -20.06
CA THR A 364 -13.12 -50.25 -20.81
C THR A 364 -11.71 -50.14 -20.26
N LEU A 365 -11.42 -49.10 -19.46
CA LEU A 365 -10.09 -48.84 -18.90
C LEU A 365 -9.99 -49.30 -17.43
N SER A 366 -8.84 -49.82 -17.03
CA SER A 366 -8.60 -50.15 -15.63
C SER A 366 -8.63 -48.91 -14.74
N ARG A 367 -9.04 -49.08 -13.47
CA ARG A 367 -9.13 -47.96 -12.49
C ARG A 367 -7.80 -47.20 -12.35
N GLN A 368 -6.67 -47.89 -12.46
CA GLN A 368 -5.35 -47.29 -12.35
C GLN A 368 -5.01 -46.43 -13.56
N VAL A 369 -5.36 -46.86 -14.77
CA VAL A 369 -5.11 -46.12 -16.01
C VAL A 369 -5.99 -44.85 -16.02
N ARG A 370 -7.26 -44.99 -15.62
CA ARG A 370 -8.17 -43.82 -15.47
C ARG A 370 -7.64 -42.81 -14.49
N PHE A 371 -7.17 -43.22 -13.31
CA PHE A 371 -6.60 -42.33 -12.32
C PHE A 371 -5.34 -41.64 -12.84
N ARG A 372 -4.45 -42.36 -13.51
CA ARG A 372 -3.22 -41.80 -14.11
C ARG A 372 -3.57 -40.75 -15.17
N ASN A 373 -4.47 -41.05 -16.08
CA ASN A 373 -4.91 -40.07 -17.12
C ASN A 373 -5.51 -38.81 -16.53
N VAL A 374 -6.28 -38.94 -15.45
CA VAL A 374 -6.80 -37.76 -14.73
C VAL A 374 -5.70 -36.95 -14.07
N MET A 375 -4.72 -37.60 -13.46
CA MET A 375 -3.57 -36.94 -12.84
C MET A 375 -2.70 -36.24 -13.88
N ASP A 376 -2.37 -36.93 -15.00
CA ASP A 376 -1.57 -36.34 -16.08
C ASP A 376 -2.25 -35.13 -16.72
N GLU A 377 -3.57 -35.15 -16.88
CA GLU A 377 -4.34 -34.00 -17.39
C GLU A 377 -4.40 -32.87 -16.38
N PHE A 378 -4.55 -33.18 -15.10
CA PHE A 378 -4.51 -32.22 -14.02
C PHE A 378 -3.14 -31.57 -13.91
N ASP A 379 -2.05 -32.36 -13.94
CA ASP A 379 -0.68 -31.86 -13.88
C ASP A 379 -0.35 -30.99 -15.11
N ASN A 380 -0.75 -31.38 -16.31
CA ASN A 380 -0.57 -30.59 -17.53
C ASN A 380 -1.36 -29.27 -17.52
N GLY A 381 -2.53 -29.25 -16.89
CA GLY A 381 -3.33 -28.04 -16.70
C GLY A 381 -2.82 -27.11 -15.59
N MET A 382 -2.08 -27.64 -14.61
CA MET A 382 -1.52 -26.88 -13.48
C MET A 382 -0.27 -26.07 -13.81
N PHE A 383 0.46 -26.42 -14.88
CA PHE A 383 1.68 -25.70 -15.25
C PHE A 383 1.36 -24.44 -16.05
N ASP A 384 1.06 -23.35 -15.34
CA ASP A 384 1.10 -22.02 -15.95
C ASP A 384 2.56 -21.66 -16.25
N SER A 385 2.94 -21.81 -17.53
CA SER A 385 4.29 -21.49 -18.05
C SER A 385 4.53 -19.97 -18.13
N SER A 386 3.56 -19.13 -17.73
CA SER A 386 3.64 -17.68 -17.84
C SER A 386 4.73 -17.05 -16.96
N GLY A 387 5.11 -17.72 -15.87
CA GLY A 387 6.03 -17.18 -14.87
C GLY A 387 5.39 -16.08 -14.02
N LEU A 388 4.06 -16.12 -13.87
CA LEU A 388 3.27 -15.21 -13.06
C LEU A 388 2.84 -15.88 -11.74
N CYS A 389 2.63 -15.08 -10.69
CA CYS A 389 1.96 -15.55 -9.48
C CYS A 389 0.44 -15.63 -9.71
N TYR A 390 -0.27 -16.34 -8.83
CA TYR A 390 -1.71 -16.53 -8.93
C TYR A 390 -2.49 -15.23 -9.19
N ALA A 391 -2.26 -14.19 -8.37
CA ALA A 391 -2.99 -12.94 -8.54
C ALA A 391 -2.63 -12.21 -9.85
N CYS A 392 -1.35 -12.24 -10.27
CA CYS A 392 -0.93 -11.62 -11.52
C CYS A 392 -1.47 -12.38 -12.75
N SER A 393 -1.61 -13.70 -12.69
CA SER A 393 -2.21 -14.47 -13.79
C SER A 393 -3.69 -14.11 -14.01
N LYS A 394 -4.43 -13.75 -12.94
CA LYS A 394 -5.84 -13.32 -13.05
C LYS A 394 -6.04 -11.93 -13.68
N ILE A 395 -4.99 -11.12 -13.74
CA ILE A 395 -5.06 -9.76 -14.29
C ILE A 395 -4.23 -9.57 -15.55
N SER A 396 -3.39 -10.55 -15.91
CA SER A 396 -2.51 -10.46 -17.11
C SER A 396 -3.27 -10.24 -18.40
N ASP A 397 -4.46 -10.84 -18.53
CA ASP A 397 -5.28 -10.76 -19.74
C ASP A 397 -5.94 -9.39 -19.96
N TYR A 398 -5.87 -8.50 -18.97
CA TYR A 398 -6.42 -7.15 -19.04
C TYR A 398 -5.36 -6.09 -19.42
N LEU A 399 -4.08 -6.45 -19.43
CA LEU A 399 -2.99 -5.60 -19.93
C LEU A 399 -2.80 -5.86 -21.44
N LEU A 400 -2.84 -4.79 -22.21
CA LEU A 400 -2.64 -4.80 -23.66
C LEU A 400 -1.17 -4.68 -24.02
#